data_7d19592db400c6b89598ce48f9c55c13
#
_entry.id   7d19592db400c6b89598ce48f9c55c13
#
_cell.length_a   1.000
_cell.length_b   1.000
_cell.length_c   1.000
_cell.angle_alpha   90.00
_cell.angle_beta   90.00
_cell.angle_gamma   90.00
#
_symmetry.space_group_name_H-M   'P 1'
#
loop_
_entity.id
_entity.type
_entity.pdbx_description
1 polymer ?
#
loop_
_entity_poly.entity_id
_entity_poly.type
_entity_poly.pdbx_seq_one_letter_code
_entity_poly.pdbx_strand_id
1 'polypeptide(L)'
;FSYDIDCIEEDQNLQHILKGKGYRVVYNDFLTYDTMKEYDLIIMNPPFSNGCKHLLKALEMQQRNGGAIVCLLNAETLKNPCTNDRQYLQRKLAEYNAKVEFMQDGFMDAERKTAVEIALIKVHLPEVKRQTFIFEGLKKARERQEIEETENTQLIDSDYFKAIVDQYKIEIEAGIKLIKEYYAMKPFILSAFGKDEKTGETIQSGGCILSLDISRNKDKYHNKLSINEYIREVRGKYWTALFNNPQFIGQLTNNLQSDFYNNID
;
A
#
# COMPACT_ATOMS: atom_id res chain seq x y z
N PHE A 1 15.67 -4.00 -15.13
CA PHE A 1 14.61 -4.08 -14.12
C PHE A 1 14.90 -5.30 -13.26
N SER A 2 15.02 -5.14 -11.93
CA SER A 2 15.11 -6.24 -10.98
C SER A 2 13.72 -6.48 -10.44
N TYR A 3 13.19 -7.70 -10.62
CA TYR A 3 11.92 -8.11 -10.04
C TYR A 3 12.19 -8.81 -8.71
N ASP A 4 11.41 -8.50 -7.68
CA ASP A 4 11.40 -9.24 -6.41
C ASP A 4 10.43 -10.41 -6.57
N ILE A 5 10.96 -11.63 -6.69
CA ILE A 5 10.18 -12.84 -6.98
C ILE A 5 10.18 -13.76 -5.77
N ASP A 6 8.99 -14.05 -5.26
CA ASP A 6 8.76 -15.08 -4.26
C ASP A 6 8.20 -16.34 -4.92
N CYS A 7 8.76 -17.50 -4.59
CA CYS A 7 8.27 -18.78 -5.07
C CYS A 7 7.65 -19.59 -3.92
N ILE A 8 6.61 -20.33 -4.23
CA ILE A 8 6.00 -21.31 -3.34
C ILE A 8 6.00 -22.63 -4.07
N GLU A 9 6.60 -23.66 -3.49
CA GLU A 9 6.77 -24.98 -4.09
C GLU A 9 6.75 -26.05 -3.02
N GLU A 10 5.94 -27.10 -3.19
CA GLU A 10 5.80 -28.19 -2.24
C GLU A 10 6.92 -29.23 -2.37
N ASP A 11 7.34 -29.53 -3.60
CA ASP A 11 8.40 -30.51 -3.87
C ASP A 11 9.77 -29.99 -3.46
N GLN A 12 10.44 -30.72 -2.53
CA GLN A 12 11.73 -30.32 -2.00
C GLN A 12 12.83 -30.26 -3.08
N ASN A 13 12.79 -31.14 -4.09
CA ASN A 13 13.79 -31.15 -5.16
C ASN A 13 13.62 -29.90 -6.03
N LEU A 14 12.37 -29.54 -6.36
CA LEU A 14 12.09 -28.33 -7.11
C LEU A 14 12.44 -27.07 -6.30
N GLN A 15 12.21 -27.08 -4.97
CA GLN A 15 12.70 -25.99 -4.10
C GLN A 15 14.22 -25.83 -4.18
N HIS A 16 14.98 -26.95 -4.18
CA HIS A 16 16.44 -26.87 -4.31
C HIS A 16 16.87 -26.30 -5.66
N ILE A 17 16.19 -26.68 -6.75
CA ILE A 17 16.44 -26.16 -8.08
C ILE A 17 16.15 -24.64 -8.12
N LEU A 18 15.02 -24.20 -7.57
CA LEU A 18 14.66 -22.78 -7.52
C LEU A 18 15.68 -21.97 -6.73
N LYS A 19 16.09 -22.45 -5.56
CA LYS A 19 17.15 -21.82 -4.75
C LYS A 19 18.49 -21.78 -5.47
N GLY A 20 18.85 -22.87 -6.18
CA GLY A 20 20.07 -22.92 -7.01
C GLY A 20 20.06 -21.91 -8.18
N LYS A 21 18.89 -21.54 -8.68
CA LYS A 21 18.69 -20.49 -9.69
C LYS A 21 18.61 -19.09 -9.08
N GLY A 22 18.74 -18.92 -7.77
CA GLY A 22 18.71 -17.64 -7.08
C GLY A 22 17.32 -17.13 -6.73
N TYR A 23 16.27 -17.94 -6.89
CA TYR A 23 14.92 -17.56 -6.48
C TYR A 23 14.71 -17.76 -4.98
N ARG A 24 13.90 -16.89 -4.37
CA ARG A 24 13.52 -16.99 -2.97
C ARG A 24 12.30 -17.87 -2.82
N VAL A 25 12.45 -19.05 -2.20
CA VAL A 25 11.34 -19.94 -1.83
C VAL A 25 10.88 -19.55 -0.44
N VAL A 26 9.67 -18.94 -0.36
CA VAL A 26 9.14 -18.35 0.88
C VAL A 26 8.25 -19.32 1.65
N TYR A 27 7.61 -20.26 0.99
CA TYR A 27 6.71 -21.22 1.62
C TYR A 27 6.58 -22.51 0.79
N ASN A 28 5.97 -23.55 1.36
CA ASN A 28 5.80 -24.85 0.71
C ASN A 28 4.37 -25.12 0.20
N ASP A 29 3.31 -24.58 0.86
CA ASP A 29 1.93 -24.82 0.50
C ASP A 29 1.19 -23.49 0.29
N PHE A 30 0.81 -23.22 -0.96
CA PHE A 30 0.12 -21.97 -1.31
C PHE A 30 -1.24 -21.84 -0.61
N LEU A 31 -1.97 -22.94 -0.36
CA LEU A 31 -3.30 -22.86 0.26
C LEU A 31 -3.23 -22.41 1.72
N THR A 32 -2.16 -22.74 2.41
CA THR A 32 -1.93 -22.36 3.81
C THR A 32 -1.03 -21.13 3.96
N TYR A 33 -0.46 -20.63 2.85
CA TYR A 33 0.37 -19.44 2.88
C TYR A 33 -0.45 -18.21 3.27
N ASP A 34 -0.04 -17.54 4.34
CA ASP A 34 -0.59 -16.27 4.79
C ASP A 34 0.50 -15.20 4.83
N THR A 35 0.20 -14.02 4.30
CA THR A 35 1.16 -12.93 4.21
C THR A 35 0.45 -11.59 4.14
N MET A 36 1.11 -10.57 4.68
CA MET A 36 0.73 -9.16 4.52
C MET A 36 1.45 -8.52 3.33
N LYS A 37 2.36 -9.26 2.66
CA LYS A 37 3.06 -8.77 1.48
C LYS A 37 2.10 -8.61 0.31
N GLU A 38 2.24 -7.52 -0.43
CA GLU A 38 1.47 -7.20 -1.62
C GLU A 38 2.25 -7.67 -2.86
N TYR A 39 1.54 -8.23 -3.82
CA TYR A 39 2.11 -8.72 -5.08
C TYR A 39 1.40 -8.07 -6.26
N ASP A 40 2.16 -7.50 -7.20
CA ASP A 40 1.60 -6.93 -8.42
C ASP A 40 1.09 -8.02 -9.37
N LEU A 41 1.73 -9.20 -9.33
CA LEU A 41 1.43 -10.32 -10.22
C LEU A 41 1.60 -11.65 -9.50
N ILE A 42 0.59 -12.52 -9.64
CA ILE A 42 0.67 -13.93 -9.25
C ILE A 42 0.61 -14.78 -10.52
N ILE A 43 1.66 -15.59 -10.75
CA ILE A 43 1.70 -16.58 -11.84
C ILE A 43 1.63 -17.96 -11.21
N MET A 44 0.69 -18.81 -11.67
CA MET A 44 0.51 -20.11 -11.05
C MET A 44 0.11 -21.20 -12.05
N ASN A 45 0.64 -22.39 -11.79
CA ASN A 45 0.24 -23.64 -12.42
C ASN A 45 -0.07 -24.67 -11.30
N PRO A 46 -1.21 -24.55 -10.64
CA PRO A 46 -1.53 -25.37 -9.49
C PRO A 46 -1.85 -26.82 -9.89
N PRO A 47 -1.78 -27.77 -8.95
CA PRO A 47 -2.27 -29.15 -9.17
C PRO A 47 -3.70 -29.14 -9.66
N PHE A 48 -4.01 -29.85 -10.75
CA PHE A 48 -5.34 -29.85 -11.36
C PHE A 48 -6.46 -30.29 -10.42
N SER A 49 -6.15 -31.16 -9.47
CA SER A 49 -7.10 -31.63 -8.44
C SER A 49 -7.63 -30.50 -7.54
N ASN A 50 -6.78 -29.54 -7.22
CA ASN A 50 -7.07 -28.43 -6.30
C ASN A 50 -6.98 -27.04 -6.96
N GLY A 51 -6.86 -26.97 -8.28
CA GLY A 51 -6.65 -25.73 -9.01
C GLY A 51 -7.71 -24.65 -8.74
N CYS A 52 -8.99 -25.05 -8.58
CA CYS A 52 -10.07 -24.14 -8.22
C CYS A 52 -9.78 -23.41 -6.89
N LYS A 53 -9.38 -24.15 -5.84
CA LYS A 53 -9.08 -23.58 -4.53
C LYS A 53 -7.87 -22.65 -4.56
N HIS A 54 -6.83 -23.01 -5.33
CA HIS A 54 -5.65 -22.19 -5.51
C HIS A 54 -6.01 -20.86 -6.17
N LEU A 55 -6.79 -20.88 -7.26
CA LEU A 55 -7.17 -19.63 -7.92
C LEU A 55 -8.10 -18.77 -7.06
N LEU A 56 -9.01 -19.37 -6.29
CA LEU A 56 -9.84 -18.63 -5.33
C LEU A 56 -8.97 -17.95 -4.25
N LYS A 57 -7.96 -18.64 -3.72
CA LYS A 57 -7.00 -18.08 -2.78
C LYS A 57 -6.20 -16.92 -3.38
N ALA A 58 -5.73 -17.07 -4.63
CA ALA A 58 -5.03 -15.99 -5.33
C ALA A 58 -5.92 -14.76 -5.54
N LEU A 59 -7.19 -14.97 -5.92
CA LEU A 59 -8.18 -13.89 -6.02
C LEU A 59 -8.38 -13.18 -4.67
N GLU A 60 -8.50 -13.93 -3.57
CA GLU A 60 -8.62 -13.38 -2.22
C GLU A 60 -7.41 -12.52 -1.85
N MET A 61 -6.20 -12.99 -2.17
CA MET A 61 -4.97 -12.22 -1.91
C MET A 61 -4.97 -10.90 -2.70
N GLN A 62 -5.29 -10.94 -4.00
CA GLN A 62 -5.30 -9.75 -4.84
C GLN A 62 -6.50 -8.82 -4.58
N GLN A 63 -7.59 -9.29 -3.99
CA GLN A 63 -8.70 -8.43 -3.55
C GLN A 63 -8.28 -7.41 -2.49
N ARG A 64 -7.22 -7.67 -1.74
CA ARG A 64 -6.75 -6.77 -0.68
C ARG A 64 -6.12 -5.50 -1.21
N ASN A 65 -5.39 -5.58 -2.34
CA ASN A 65 -4.55 -4.48 -2.82
C ASN A 65 -4.68 -4.20 -4.33
N GLY A 66 -5.31 -5.11 -5.06
CA GLY A 66 -5.30 -5.12 -6.52
C GLY A 66 -4.13 -5.93 -7.08
N GLY A 67 -4.04 -6.00 -8.41
CA GLY A 67 -2.97 -6.70 -9.12
C GLY A 67 -3.47 -7.69 -10.16
N ALA A 68 -2.55 -8.42 -10.78
CA ALA A 68 -2.86 -9.36 -11.86
C ALA A 68 -2.63 -10.81 -11.42
N ILE A 69 -3.41 -11.73 -12.00
CA ILE A 69 -3.22 -13.17 -11.85
C ILE A 69 -3.17 -13.81 -13.23
N VAL A 70 -2.21 -14.70 -13.44
CA VAL A 70 -2.11 -15.57 -14.59
C VAL A 70 -2.09 -17.02 -14.08
N CYS A 71 -3.10 -17.80 -14.47
CA CYS A 71 -3.29 -19.15 -13.95
C CYS A 71 -3.58 -20.13 -15.07
N LEU A 72 -2.93 -21.30 -15.02
CA LEU A 72 -3.27 -22.46 -15.84
C LEU A 72 -4.15 -23.43 -15.04
N LEU A 73 -5.33 -23.75 -15.56
CA LEU A 73 -6.23 -24.74 -14.95
C LEU A 73 -6.63 -25.81 -15.97
N ASN A 74 -7.07 -26.95 -15.45
CA ASN A 74 -7.85 -27.88 -16.27
C ASN A 74 -9.14 -27.20 -16.74
N ALA A 75 -9.40 -27.20 -18.05
CA ALA A 75 -10.57 -26.58 -18.66
C ALA A 75 -11.90 -27.06 -18.06
N GLU A 76 -11.98 -28.33 -17.62
CA GLU A 76 -13.13 -28.90 -16.93
C GLU A 76 -13.53 -28.15 -15.66
N THR A 77 -12.58 -27.48 -15.02
CA THR A 77 -12.87 -26.65 -13.85
C THR A 77 -13.86 -25.53 -14.16
N LEU A 78 -13.78 -24.99 -15.37
CA LEU A 78 -14.65 -23.91 -15.84
C LEU A 78 -15.82 -24.42 -16.67
N LYS A 79 -15.61 -25.45 -17.51
CA LYS A 79 -16.67 -26.00 -18.38
C LYS A 79 -17.72 -26.76 -17.60
N ASN A 80 -17.34 -27.36 -16.45
CA ASN A 80 -18.23 -28.21 -15.66
C ASN A 80 -18.28 -27.75 -14.19
N PRO A 81 -19.06 -26.69 -13.89
CA PRO A 81 -19.14 -26.09 -12.55
C PRO A 81 -20.07 -26.84 -11.60
N CYS A 82 -19.83 -28.14 -11.38
CA CYS A 82 -20.70 -28.97 -10.54
C CYS A 82 -20.49 -28.79 -9.02
N THR A 83 -19.50 -28.02 -8.58
CA THR A 83 -19.28 -27.74 -7.15
C THR A 83 -19.52 -26.27 -6.83
N ASN A 84 -19.86 -25.99 -5.56
CA ASN A 84 -20.05 -24.63 -5.09
C ASN A 84 -18.81 -23.76 -5.34
N ASP A 85 -17.60 -24.29 -5.12
CA ASP A 85 -16.34 -23.57 -5.33
C ASP A 85 -16.16 -23.19 -6.80
N ARG A 86 -16.47 -24.10 -7.74
CA ARG A 86 -16.38 -23.84 -9.19
C ARG A 86 -17.40 -22.79 -9.65
N GLN A 87 -18.61 -22.85 -9.12
CA GLN A 87 -19.66 -21.85 -9.41
C GLN A 87 -19.26 -20.48 -8.84
N TYR A 88 -18.68 -20.46 -7.64
CA TYR A 88 -18.18 -19.24 -7.02
C TYR A 88 -17.02 -18.65 -7.81
N LEU A 89 -16.07 -19.50 -8.26
CA LEU A 89 -14.96 -19.09 -9.11
C LEU A 89 -15.46 -18.46 -10.42
N GLN A 90 -16.42 -19.08 -11.11
CA GLN A 90 -16.99 -18.50 -12.35
C GLN A 90 -17.57 -17.11 -12.12
N ARG A 91 -18.33 -16.93 -11.04
CA ARG A 91 -18.90 -15.62 -10.69
C ARG A 91 -17.80 -14.58 -10.46
N LYS A 92 -16.72 -14.95 -9.73
CA LYS A 92 -15.59 -14.06 -9.48
C LYS A 92 -14.84 -13.71 -10.77
N LEU A 93 -14.59 -14.66 -11.64
CA LEU A 93 -13.95 -14.41 -12.93
C LEU A 93 -14.78 -13.49 -13.82
N ALA A 94 -16.11 -13.63 -13.81
CA ALA A 94 -17.01 -12.74 -14.52
C ALA A 94 -17.03 -11.34 -13.91
N GLU A 95 -17.05 -11.23 -12.58
CA GLU A 95 -16.99 -9.94 -11.84
C GLU A 95 -15.77 -9.11 -12.25
N TYR A 96 -14.61 -9.75 -12.40
CA TYR A 96 -13.37 -9.08 -12.78
C TYR A 96 -13.08 -9.09 -14.29
N ASN A 97 -14.03 -9.46 -15.13
CA ASN A 97 -13.88 -9.54 -16.59
C ASN A 97 -12.64 -10.34 -17.02
N ALA A 98 -12.40 -11.49 -16.38
CA ALA A 98 -11.25 -12.33 -16.64
C ALA A 98 -11.23 -12.81 -18.11
N LYS A 99 -10.05 -12.79 -18.72
CA LYS A 99 -9.83 -13.37 -20.05
C LYS A 99 -9.49 -14.85 -19.88
N VAL A 100 -10.24 -15.71 -20.56
CA VAL A 100 -10.05 -17.16 -20.53
C VAL A 100 -9.79 -17.66 -21.95
N GLU A 101 -8.67 -18.31 -22.15
CA GLU A 101 -8.25 -18.92 -23.41
C GLU A 101 -8.16 -20.44 -23.21
N PHE A 102 -8.86 -21.22 -24.01
CA PHE A 102 -8.78 -22.67 -23.96
C PHE A 102 -7.76 -23.20 -24.98
N MET A 103 -6.87 -24.06 -24.53
CA MET A 103 -5.80 -24.65 -25.34
C MET A 103 -5.88 -26.17 -25.27
N GLN A 104 -5.93 -26.82 -26.42
CA GLN A 104 -5.77 -28.28 -26.53
C GLN A 104 -4.30 -28.62 -26.58
N ASP A 105 -3.96 -29.79 -26.03
CA ASP A 105 -2.59 -30.35 -26.09
C ASP A 105 -1.45 -29.47 -25.49
N GLY A 106 -1.77 -28.55 -24.61
CA GLY A 106 -0.80 -27.60 -24.05
C GLY A 106 0.36 -28.23 -23.26
N PHE A 107 0.28 -29.54 -22.94
CA PHE A 107 1.35 -30.31 -22.25
C PHE A 107 1.87 -31.50 -23.05
N MET A 108 1.66 -31.56 -24.38
CA MET A 108 2.17 -32.66 -25.20
C MET A 108 3.70 -32.71 -25.22
N ASP A 109 4.37 -31.57 -25.09
CA ASP A 109 5.84 -31.43 -25.04
C ASP A 109 6.40 -31.41 -23.61
N ALA A 110 5.54 -31.53 -22.58
CA ALA A 110 5.99 -31.57 -21.20
C ALA A 110 6.52 -32.98 -20.80
N GLU A 111 7.37 -33.04 -19.77
CA GLU A 111 7.88 -34.31 -19.22
C GLU A 111 6.77 -35.30 -18.84
N ARG A 112 5.60 -34.78 -18.42
CA ARG A 112 4.38 -35.58 -18.22
C ARG A 112 3.34 -35.17 -19.25
N LYS A 113 3.27 -35.95 -20.34
CA LYS A 113 2.29 -35.76 -21.41
C LYS A 113 0.90 -36.04 -20.88
N THR A 114 0.04 -35.03 -20.91
CA THR A 114 -1.38 -35.16 -20.58
C THR A 114 -2.20 -34.55 -21.70
N ALA A 115 -3.07 -35.35 -22.31
CA ALA A 115 -4.06 -34.89 -23.32
C ALA A 115 -5.24 -34.22 -22.62
N VAL A 116 -4.97 -33.20 -21.80
CA VAL A 116 -5.98 -32.47 -21.04
C VAL A 116 -6.07 -31.07 -21.61
N GLU A 117 -7.28 -30.65 -21.94
CA GLU A 117 -7.52 -29.28 -22.33
C GLU A 117 -7.28 -28.32 -21.15
N ILE A 118 -6.58 -27.24 -21.40
CA ILE A 118 -6.16 -26.27 -20.41
C ILE A 118 -6.90 -24.96 -20.62
N ALA A 119 -7.25 -24.31 -19.53
CA ALA A 119 -7.70 -22.92 -19.51
C ALA A 119 -6.56 -22.02 -19.00
N LEU A 120 -6.09 -21.11 -19.85
CA LEU A 120 -5.24 -20.00 -19.47
C LEU A 120 -6.13 -18.84 -19.04
N ILE A 121 -6.04 -18.49 -17.77
CA ILE A 121 -6.85 -17.45 -17.15
C ILE A 121 -5.96 -16.24 -16.85
N LYS A 122 -6.36 -15.08 -17.35
CA LYS A 122 -5.73 -13.77 -17.06
C LYS A 122 -6.78 -12.88 -16.43
N VAL A 123 -6.57 -12.46 -15.21
CA VAL A 123 -7.48 -11.56 -14.49
C VAL A 123 -6.71 -10.43 -13.85
N HIS A 124 -7.28 -9.24 -13.92
CA HIS A 124 -6.74 -8.05 -13.27
C HIS A 124 -7.77 -7.51 -12.29
N LEU A 125 -7.37 -7.41 -11.03
CA LEU A 125 -8.17 -6.81 -9.99
C LEU A 125 -7.77 -5.34 -9.83
N PRO A 126 -8.76 -4.43 -9.74
CA PRO A 126 -8.46 -3.02 -9.58
C PRO A 126 -7.76 -2.76 -8.25
N GLU A 127 -6.88 -1.76 -8.25
CA GLU A 127 -6.23 -1.29 -7.03
C GLU A 127 -7.29 -0.82 -6.03
N VAL A 128 -7.19 -1.32 -4.79
CA VAL A 128 -8.08 -0.90 -3.70
C VAL A 128 -7.61 0.46 -3.19
N LYS A 129 -8.24 1.52 -3.66
CA LYS A 129 -8.04 2.86 -3.09
C LYS A 129 -8.61 2.86 -1.68
N ARG A 130 -7.74 2.68 -0.69
CA ARG A 130 -8.11 2.85 0.72
C ARG A 130 -8.44 4.32 0.94
N GLN A 131 -9.73 4.62 0.97
CA GLN A 131 -10.21 5.94 1.33
C GLN A 131 -9.91 6.15 2.82
N THR A 132 -8.87 6.91 3.11
CA THR A 132 -8.64 7.42 4.45
C THR A 132 -9.40 8.75 4.57
N PHE A 133 -9.92 9.06 5.76
CA PHE A 133 -10.60 10.35 6.00
C PHE A 133 -9.68 11.54 5.67
N ILE A 134 -8.37 11.35 5.79
CA ILE A 134 -7.32 12.29 5.40
C ILE A 134 -7.36 12.56 3.89
N PHE A 135 -7.39 11.48 3.09
CA PHE A 135 -7.43 11.58 1.64
C PHE A 135 -8.72 12.24 1.15
N GLU A 136 -9.87 11.89 1.72
CA GLU A 136 -11.15 12.53 1.39
C GLU A 136 -11.16 14.02 1.74
N GLY A 137 -10.59 14.38 2.90
CA GLY A 137 -10.45 15.77 3.32
C GLY A 137 -9.56 16.57 2.37
N LEU A 138 -8.38 16.04 2.02
CA LEU A 138 -7.46 16.68 1.08
C LEU A 138 -8.04 16.78 -0.34
N LYS A 139 -8.74 15.73 -0.79
CA LYS A 139 -9.40 15.73 -2.09
C LYS A 139 -10.50 16.79 -2.18
N LYS A 140 -11.35 16.89 -1.15
CA LYS A 140 -12.40 17.93 -1.08
C LYS A 140 -11.82 19.34 -1.02
N ALA A 141 -10.71 19.54 -0.30
CA ALA A 141 -10.02 20.82 -0.26
C ALA A 141 -9.48 21.21 -1.65
N ARG A 142 -8.88 20.24 -2.36
CA ARG A 142 -8.35 20.47 -3.73
C ARG A 142 -9.46 20.71 -4.76
N GLU A 143 -10.54 19.94 -4.73
CA GLU A 143 -11.69 20.12 -5.61
C GLU A 143 -12.33 21.52 -5.45
N ARG A 144 -12.36 22.05 -4.22
CA ARG A 144 -12.81 23.42 -3.97
C ARG A 144 -11.88 24.47 -4.60
N GLN A 145 -10.56 24.28 -4.50
CA GLN A 145 -9.59 25.16 -5.15
C GLN A 145 -9.76 25.18 -6.68
N GLU A 146 -9.95 24.01 -7.31
CA GLU A 146 -10.11 23.89 -8.77
C GLU A 146 -11.42 24.53 -9.29
N ILE A 147 -12.51 24.47 -8.51
CA ILE A 147 -13.80 25.10 -8.87
C ILE A 147 -13.70 26.63 -8.75
N GLU A 148 -12.99 27.13 -7.74
CA GLU A 148 -12.85 28.57 -7.49
C GLU A 148 -11.90 29.26 -8.49
N GLU A 149 -10.87 28.57 -8.99
CA GLU A 149 -9.98 29.05 -10.05
C GLU A 149 -10.72 29.26 -11.39
N THR A 150 -11.84 28.57 -11.62
CA THR A 150 -12.58 28.61 -12.89
C THR A 150 -13.71 29.66 -12.92
N GLU A 151 -14.23 30.10 -11.78
CA GLU A 151 -15.47 30.93 -11.77
C GLU A 151 -15.31 32.41 -11.46
N ASN A 152 -14.21 32.93 -10.88
CA ASN A 152 -14.15 34.37 -10.54
C ASN A 152 -12.74 34.95 -10.34
N THR A 153 -12.38 35.84 -11.22
CA THR A 153 -11.15 36.68 -11.14
C THR A 153 -11.24 37.84 -10.13
N GLN A 154 -12.36 38.06 -9.47
CA GLN A 154 -12.57 39.24 -8.58
C GLN A 154 -13.01 38.94 -7.15
N LEU A 155 -13.32 37.68 -6.78
CA LEU A 155 -13.74 37.28 -5.43
C LEU A 155 -12.75 36.33 -4.75
N ILE A 156 -11.52 36.29 -5.24
CA ILE A 156 -10.51 35.27 -4.96
C ILE A 156 -9.99 35.29 -3.51
N ASP A 157 -10.07 36.42 -2.79
CA ASP A 157 -9.27 36.57 -1.58
C ASP A 157 -9.78 35.79 -0.35
N SER A 158 -11.09 35.77 -0.10
CA SER A 158 -11.60 35.14 1.14
C SER A 158 -11.64 33.62 1.06
N ASP A 159 -11.95 33.04 -0.10
CA ASP A 159 -12.16 31.63 -0.29
C ASP A 159 -10.82 30.88 -0.44
N TYR A 160 -9.83 31.50 -1.09
CA TYR A 160 -8.47 31.00 -1.14
C TYR A 160 -7.85 30.85 0.28
N PHE A 161 -7.98 31.89 1.12
CA PHE A 161 -7.51 31.82 2.50
C PHE A 161 -8.23 30.75 3.31
N LYS A 162 -9.54 30.64 3.13
CA LYS A 162 -10.33 29.63 3.79
C LYS A 162 -9.90 28.22 3.37
N ALA A 163 -9.64 27.98 2.08
CA ALA A 163 -9.15 26.71 1.58
C ALA A 163 -7.79 26.33 2.20
N ILE A 164 -6.84 27.29 2.26
CA ILE A 164 -5.53 27.07 2.90
C ILE A 164 -5.68 26.77 4.39
N VAL A 165 -6.53 27.51 5.11
CA VAL A 165 -6.78 27.29 6.54
C VAL A 165 -7.43 25.93 6.78
N ASP A 166 -8.36 25.52 5.94
CA ASP A 166 -9.01 24.21 6.05
C ASP A 166 -8.02 23.09 5.75
N GLN A 167 -7.17 23.24 4.74
CA GLN A 167 -6.08 22.30 4.44
C GLN A 167 -5.09 22.20 5.60
N TYR A 168 -4.68 23.33 6.18
CA TYR A 168 -3.82 23.36 7.35
C TYR A 168 -4.42 22.58 8.53
N LYS A 169 -5.70 22.82 8.85
CA LYS A 169 -6.40 22.10 9.94
C LYS A 169 -6.41 20.60 9.71
N ILE A 170 -6.74 20.16 8.49
CA ILE A 170 -6.77 18.75 8.11
C ILE A 170 -5.38 18.12 8.27
N GLU A 171 -4.32 18.78 7.77
CA GLU A 171 -2.95 18.28 7.87
C GLU A 171 -2.51 18.15 9.34
N ILE A 172 -2.82 19.14 10.18
CA ILE A 172 -2.52 19.11 11.61
C ILE A 172 -3.26 17.96 12.32
N GLU A 173 -4.56 17.84 12.13
CA GLU A 173 -5.36 16.78 12.78
C GLU A 173 -4.89 15.38 12.37
N ALA A 174 -4.64 15.20 11.06
CA ALA A 174 -4.15 13.95 10.53
C ALA A 174 -2.78 13.58 11.07
N GLY A 175 -1.84 14.53 11.08
CA GLY A 175 -0.50 14.28 11.59
C GLY A 175 -0.46 14.02 13.09
N ILE A 176 -1.24 14.76 13.90
CA ILE A 176 -1.36 14.51 15.34
C ILE A 176 -1.89 13.09 15.59
N LYS A 177 -2.92 12.66 14.84
CA LYS A 177 -3.48 11.31 14.96
C LYS A 177 -2.43 10.25 14.61
N LEU A 178 -1.71 10.44 13.50
CA LEU A 178 -0.65 9.52 13.08
C LEU A 178 0.49 9.42 14.10
N ILE A 179 0.94 10.55 14.65
CA ILE A 179 1.97 10.60 15.68
C ILE A 179 1.51 9.86 16.95
N LYS A 180 0.28 10.09 17.40
CA LYS A 180 -0.28 9.39 18.56
C LYS A 180 -0.37 7.89 18.36
N GLU A 181 -0.85 7.44 17.20
CA GLU A 181 -0.93 6.01 16.86
C GLU A 181 0.46 5.38 16.79
N TYR A 182 1.41 6.06 16.15
CA TYR A 182 2.80 5.59 16.10
C TYR A 182 3.41 5.40 17.49
N TYR A 183 3.25 6.37 18.39
CA TYR A 183 3.78 6.25 19.75
C TYR A 183 3.04 5.22 20.60
N ALA A 184 1.76 5.00 20.36
CA ALA A 184 1.02 3.92 21.00
C ALA A 184 1.53 2.54 20.56
N MET A 185 1.90 2.38 19.29
CA MET A 185 2.45 1.14 18.76
C MET A 185 3.94 0.93 19.09
N LYS A 186 4.68 2.02 19.32
CA LYS A 186 6.15 2.00 19.50
C LYS A 186 6.66 0.97 20.53
N PRO A 187 6.05 0.83 21.73
CA PRO A 187 6.48 -0.18 22.71
C PRO A 187 6.36 -1.62 22.20
N PHE A 188 5.39 -1.89 21.36
CA PHE A 188 5.15 -3.22 20.80
C PHE A 188 6.04 -3.53 19.60
N ILE A 189 6.36 -2.52 18.78
CA ILE A 189 7.22 -2.65 17.59
C ILE A 189 8.70 -2.76 18.00
N LEU A 190 9.10 -2.03 19.04
CA LEU A 190 10.47 -1.98 19.56
C LEU A 190 10.69 -2.93 20.74
N SER A 191 9.71 -3.78 21.10
CA SER A 191 9.88 -4.74 22.18
C SER A 191 11.06 -5.65 21.87
N ALA A 192 11.98 -5.76 22.82
CA ALA A 192 13.15 -6.59 22.69
C ALA A 192 12.77 -8.07 22.73
N PHE A 193 13.30 -8.84 21.80
CA PHE A 193 13.20 -10.28 21.80
C PHE A 193 14.40 -10.87 22.54
N GLY A 194 14.21 -11.23 23.81
CA GLY A 194 15.20 -11.93 24.62
C GLY A 194 15.89 -11.09 25.69
N LYS A 195 16.54 -11.79 26.59
CA LYS A 195 17.44 -11.23 27.60
C LYS A 195 18.82 -11.82 27.35
N ASP A 196 19.85 -11.01 27.52
CA ASP A 196 21.22 -11.50 27.56
C ASP A 196 21.38 -12.44 28.75
N GLU A 197 21.80 -13.67 28.51
CA GLU A 197 21.93 -14.69 29.55
C GLU A 197 22.99 -14.35 30.61
N LYS A 198 23.95 -13.48 30.28
CA LYS A 198 25.07 -13.11 31.19
C LYS A 198 24.78 -11.85 31.98
N THR A 199 24.11 -10.87 31.39
CA THR A 199 23.88 -9.55 32.01
C THR A 199 22.45 -9.41 32.54
N GLY A 200 21.51 -10.23 32.08
CA GLY A 200 20.08 -10.12 32.37
C GLY A 200 19.42 -8.91 31.72
N GLU A 201 20.17 -8.15 30.93
CA GLU A 201 19.66 -6.98 30.21
C GLU A 201 18.86 -7.40 28.98
N THR A 202 17.87 -6.60 28.66
CA THR A 202 17.02 -6.82 27.49
C THR A 202 17.81 -6.53 26.21
N ILE A 203 17.96 -7.54 25.35
CA ILE A 203 18.62 -7.38 24.05
C ILE A 203 17.70 -6.53 23.16
N GLN A 204 18.09 -5.30 22.86
CA GLN A 204 17.42 -4.50 21.87
C GLN A 204 17.88 -4.94 20.48
N SER A 205 17.04 -5.68 19.77
CA SER A 205 17.29 -5.95 18.38
C SER A 205 16.94 -4.72 17.56
N GLY A 206 17.87 -4.23 16.79
CA GLY A 206 17.79 -3.23 15.70
C GLY A 206 16.67 -2.20 15.74
N GLY A 207 16.94 -0.97 15.31
CA GLY A 207 15.97 0.11 15.31
C GLY A 207 14.71 -0.19 14.49
N CYS A 208 13.61 0.44 14.84
CA CYS A 208 12.36 0.38 14.08
C CYS A 208 12.60 0.88 12.64
N ILE A 209 12.24 0.09 11.63
CA ILE A 209 12.33 0.47 10.22
C ILE A 209 11.41 1.66 9.93
N LEU A 210 10.24 1.68 10.57
CA LEU A 210 9.31 2.81 10.51
C LEU A 210 9.74 3.86 11.53
N SER A 211 10.33 4.97 11.07
CA SER A 211 10.74 6.09 11.91
C SER A 211 9.96 7.34 11.52
N LEU A 212 9.26 7.93 12.47
CA LEU A 212 8.69 9.28 12.37
C LEU A 212 9.64 10.34 12.98
N ASP A 213 10.90 10.00 13.22
CA ASP A 213 11.89 10.91 13.76
C ASP A 213 12.31 11.93 12.68
N ILE A 214 11.49 12.95 12.48
CA ILE A 214 11.76 14.10 11.61
C ILE A 214 12.50 15.18 12.41
N SER A 215 13.47 14.81 13.17
CA SER A 215 14.29 15.78 13.88
C SER A 215 15.44 16.24 12.98
N ARG A 216 15.35 17.45 12.43
CA ARG A 216 16.48 18.14 11.80
C ARG A 216 17.54 18.59 12.83
N ASN A 217 17.18 18.72 14.09
CA ASN A 217 18.07 19.03 15.19
C ASN A 217 18.48 17.75 15.90
N LYS A 218 19.71 17.32 15.66
CA LYS A 218 20.39 16.22 16.36
C LYS A 218 20.76 16.64 17.81
N ASP A 219 19.78 17.08 18.58
CA ASP A 219 19.99 17.18 20.02
C ASP A 219 19.98 15.77 20.59
N LYS A 220 21.12 15.39 21.13
CA LYS A 220 21.58 14.06 21.54
C LYS A 220 20.68 13.31 22.52
N TYR A 221 19.55 13.89 22.97
CA TYR A 221 18.75 13.36 24.08
C TYR A 221 17.26 13.15 23.80
N HIS A 222 16.69 13.62 22.69
CA HIS A 222 15.25 13.47 22.43
C HIS A 222 14.96 13.14 20.97
N ASN A 223 15.00 11.86 20.61
CA ASN A 223 14.58 11.34 19.29
C ASN A 223 13.05 11.17 19.21
N LYS A 224 12.29 12.16 19.65
CA LYS A 224 10.84 12.12 19.54
C LYS A 224 10.37 13.34 18.76
N LEU A 225 9.67 13.12 17.65
CA LEU A 225 8.87 14.18 17.05
C LEU A 225 7.78 14.56 18.05
N SER A 226 7.91 15.71 18.71
CA SER A 226 6.84 16.19 19.57
C SER A 226 5.68 16.70 18.70
N ILE A 227 4.45 16.55 19.22
CA ILE A 227 3.25 17.10 18.53
C ILE A 227 3.42 18.62 18.31
N ASN A 228 4.00 19.32 19.27
CA ASN A 228 4.22 20.78 19.19
C ASN A 228 5.24 21.14 18.09
N GLU A 229 6.31 20.36 17.93
CA GLU A 229 7.27 20.55 16.84
C GLU A 229 6.61 20.32 15.47
N TYR A 230 5.82 19.25 15.35
CA TYR A 230 5.07 18.98 14.13
C TYR A 230 4.14 20.14 13.78
N ILE A 231 3.34 20.62 14.76
CA ILE A 231 2.43 21.77 14.56
C ILE A 231 3.23 23.01 14.11
N ARG A 232 4.37 23.29 14.74
CA ARG A 232 5.21 24.44 14.40
C ARG A 232 5.74 24.33 12.95
N GLU A 233 6.27 23.19 12.57
CA GLU A 233 6.80 22.96 11.21
C GLU A 233 5.72 23.09 10.15
N VAL A 234 4.57 22.46 10.34
CA VAL A 234 3.44 22.57 9.42
C VAL A 234 2.94 23.99 9.34
N ARG A 235 2.79 24.69 10.47
CA ARG A 235 2.41 26.10 10.52
C ARG A 235 3.38 26.97 9.72
N GLY A 236 4.68 26.80 9.91
CA GLY A 236 5.72 27.54 9.19
C GLY A 236 5.61 27.34 7.67
N LYS A 237 5.37 26.10 7.24
CA LYS A 237 5.18 25.76 5.82
C LYS A 237 3.97 26.48 5.21
N TYR A 238 2.85 26.51 5.90
CA TYR A 238 1.62 27.19 5.41
C TYR A 238 1.76 28.71 5.42
N TRP A 239 2.40 29.27 6.45
CA TRP A 239 2.73 30.70 6.47
C TRP A 239 3.64 31.08 5.30
N THR A 240 4.67 30.29 5.02
CA THR A 240 5.58 30.54 3.88
C THR A 240 4.81 30.49 2.58
N ALA A 241 3.88 29.56 2.41
CA ALA A 241 3.04 29.47 1.21
C ALA A 241 2.14 30.70 1.06
N LEU A 242 1.53 31.18 2.15
CA LEU A 242 0.69 32.39 2.15
C LEU A 242 1.52 33.65 1.80
N PHE A 243 2.70 33.81 2.41
CA PHE A 243 3.57 34.96 2.16
C PHE A 243 4.25 34.96 0.79
N ASN A 244 4.31 33.81 0.12
CA ASN A 244 4.77 33.75 -1.27
C ASN A 244 3.68 34.07 -2.29
N ASN A 245 2.42 34.25 -1.85
CA ASN A 245 1.35 34.63 -2.75
C ASN A 245 1.36 36.18 -3.02
N PRO A 246 1.56 36.63 -4.28
CA PRO A 246 1.65 38.05 -4.60
C PRO A 246 0.38 38.85 -4.23
N GLN A 247 -0.78 38.23 -4.29
CA GLN A 247 -2.06 38.88 -3.95
C GLN A 247 -2.17 39.14 -2.45
N PHE A 248 -1.65 38.23 -1.61
CA PHE A 248 -1.62 38.40 -0.17
C PHE A 248 -0.62 39.50 0.24
N ILE A 249 0.60 39.46 -0.32
CA ILE A 249 1.64 40.43 -0.02
C ILE A 249 1.20 41.87 -0.43
N GLY A 250 0.51 41.98 -1.56
CA GLY A 250 0.02 43.31 -2.06
C GLY A 250 -0.99 43.98 -1.14
N GLN A 251 -1.65 43.25 -0.24
CA GLN A 251 -2.63 43.77 0.70
C GLN A 251 -2.02 44.08 2.09
N LEU A 252 -0.82 43.56 2.39
CA LEU A 252 -0.14 43.76 3.67
C LEU A 252 0.77 45.00 3.59
N THR A 253 0.65 45.87 4.56
CA THR A 253 1.63 46.93 4.76
C THR A 253 2.98 46.36 5.21
N ASN A 254 4.10 47.02 4.85
CA ASN A 254 5.45 46.56 5.23
C ASN A 254 5.62 46.32 6.74
N ASN A 255 4.94 47.09 7.57
CA ASN A 255 4.97 46.91 9.02
C ASN A 255 4.28 45.63 9.47
N LEU A 256 3.10 45.31 8.91
CA LEU A 256 2.37 44.09 9.17
C LEU A 256 3.13 42.86 8.70
N GLN A 257 3.83 42.94 7.55
CA GLN A 257 4.70 41.82 7.09
C GLN A 257 5.82 41.56 8.09
N SER A 258 6.48 42.60 8.59
CA SER A 258 7.55 42.47 9.59
C SER A 258 7.04 41.90 10.92
N ASP A 259 5.88 42.36 11.40
CA ASP A 259 5.28 41.88 12.65
C ASP A 259 4.85 40.40 12.52
N PHE A 260 4.31 39.99 11.39
CA PHE A 260 3.99 38.58 11.15
C PHE A 260 5.24 37.70 11.12
N TYR A 261 6.31 38.11 10.42
CA TYR A 261 7.57 37.35 10.38
C TYR A 261 8.20 37.20 11.77
N ASN A 262 8.09 38.22 12.61
CA ASN A 262 8.69 38.22 13.96
C ASN A 262 7.84 37.44 14.99
N ASN A 263 6.56 37.15 14.72
CA ASN A 263 5.65 36.46 15.62
C ASN A 263 5.27 35.02 15.15
N ILE A 264 6.05 34.45 14.23
CA ILE A 264 5.82 33.07 13.71
C ILE A 264 6.26 31.99 14.69
N ASP A 265 7.00 32.31 15.76
CA ASP A 265 7.48 31.36 16.78
C ASP A 265 6.41 30.89 17.78
#